data_8ec67055c9cb9166c1f24a1ef0b6ecda
#
_entry.id   8ec67055c9cb9166c1f24a1ef0b6ecda
#
_cell.length_a   1.000
_cell.length_b   1.000
_cell.length_c   1.000
_cell.angle_alpha   90.00
_cell.angle_beta   90.00
_cell.angle_gamma   90.00
#
_symmetry.space_group_name_H-M   'P 1'
#
loop_
_entity.id
_entity.type
_entity.pdbx_description
1 polymer ?
#
loop_
_entity_poly.entity_id
_entity_poly.type
_entity_poly.pdbx_seq_one_letter_code
_entity_poly.pdbx_strand_id
1 'polypeptide(L)'
;DRSIGDSGTIDNLLSGAYSGSEAEIRTALALAYSNMANFKDDWGKPLGLIPDLVVCSPAMAIPIIQALWVPGVAGTVRPEAKFVKDIIISPWIDADADDWYVLCTTEEIKSIIFQERQKPEVTNLDKPEDHDNFMSKTLYYGIDARFTVGFGDPRTAIKVVDV
;
A
#
# COMPACT_ATOMS: atom_id res chain seq x y z
N ASP A 1 12.01 -8.62 6.53
CA ASP A 1 13.15 -8.45 7.40
C ASP A 1 14.42 -8.13 6.58
N ARG A 2 15.02 -6.98 6.81
CA ARG A 2 16.21 -6.52 6.08
C ARG A 2 17.23 -5.95 7.05
N SER A 3 18.43 -6.50 7.05
CA SER A 3 19.52 -5.94 7.85
C SER A 3 20.04 -4.65 7.21
N ILE A 4 20.16 -3.61 8.02
CA ILE A 4 20.78 -2.34 7.61
C ILE A 4 22.07 -2.17 8.40
N GLY A 5 23.19 -2.07 7.69
CA GLY A 5 24.48 -1.74 8.30
C GLY A 5 24.83 -2.61 9.47
N ASP A 6 25.62 -2.08 10.38
CA ASP A 6 26.32 -2.82 11.41
C ASP A 6 25.47 -3.23 12.63
N SER A 7 24.17 -2.91 12.72
CA SER A 7 23.45 -3.17 13.98
C SER A 7 21.92 -3.23 13.92
N GLY A 8 21.29 -3.29 12.78
CA GLY A 8 19.84 -3.21 12.75
C GLY A 8 19.16 -4.05 11.70
N THR A 9 18.14 -4.77 12.13
CA THR A 9 17.14 -5.37 11.27
C THR A 9 15.95 -4.41 11.22
N ILE A 10 15.49 -4.05 10.01
CA ILE A 10 14.19 -3.38 9.89
C ILE A 10 13.13 -4.44 10.07
N ASP A 11 12.41 -4.37 11.17
CA ASP A 11 11.21 -5.14 11.38
C ASP A 11 10.00 -4.27 11.02
N ASN A 12 9.43 -4.54 9.85
CA ASN A 12 8.23 -3.89 9.35
C ASN A 12 7.02 -4.82 9.35
N LEU A 13 7.07 -5.88 10.14
CA LEU A 13 5.99 -6.81 10.36
C LEU A 13 5.43 -6.63 11.79
N LEU A 14 4.14 -6.37 11.89
CA LEU A 14 3.39 -6.43 13.14
C LEU A 14 2.54 -7.69 13.12
N SER A 15 2.82 -8.61 14.04
CA SER A 15 2.04 -9.83 14.21
C SER A 15 1.32 -9.82 15.56
N GLY A 16 0.05 -10.21 15.56
CA GLY A 16 -0.79 -10.27 16.75
C GLY A 16 -2.27 -10.40 16.40
N ALA A 17 -3.15 -10.42 17.39
CA ALA A 17 -4.60 -10.43 17.17
C ALA A 17 -5.08 -9.03 16.78
N TYR A 18 -5.14 -8.73 15.49
CA TYR A 18 -5.42 -7.38 14.98
C TYR A 18 -6.56 -7.30 13.95
N SER A 19 -7.31 -8.38 13.79
CA SER A 19 -8.41 -8.45 12.81
C SER A 19 -9.80 -8.46 13.42
N GLY A 20 -9.91 -8.79 14.70
CA GLY A 20 -11.19 -9.18 15.29
C GLY A 20 -12.02 -8.02 15.81
N SER A 21 -11.44 -7.06 16.49
CA SER A 21 -12.17 -5.99 17.15
C SER A 21 -11.64 -4.61 16.82
N GLU A 22 -12.52 -3.62 16.94
CA GLU A 22 -12.18 -2.20 16.79
C GLU A 22 -10.99 -1.78 17.70
N ALA A 23 -10.94 -2.31 18.93
CA ALA A 23 -9.88 -2.01 19.88
C ALA A 23 -8.52 -2.59 19.45
N GLU A 24 -8.51 -3.78 18.88
CA GLU A 24 -7.30 -4.44 18.36
C GLU A 24 -6.74 -3.69 17.16
N ILE A 25 -7.60 -3.33 16.19
CA ILE A 25 -7.21 -2.54 15.02
C ILE A 25 -6.60 -1.19 15.44
N ARG A 26 -7.19 -0.52 16.41
CA ARG A 26 -6.68 0.74 16.96
C ARG A 26 -5.31 0.55 17.65
N THR A 27 -5.16 -0.53 18.39
CA THR A 27 -3.89 -0.88 19.03
C THR A 27 -2.81 -1.12 17.96
N ALA A 28 -3.13 -1.85 16.91
CA ALA A 28 -2.22 -2.09 15.80
C ALA A 28 -1.83 -0.79 15.07
N LEU A 29 -2.77 0.11 14.83
CA LEU A 29 -2.49 1.43 14.24
C LEU A 29 -1.57 2.28 15.13
N ALA A 30 -1.79 2.29 16.44
CA ALA A 30 -0.95 3.00 17.38
C ALA A 30 0.48 2.41 17.43
N LEU A 31 0.61 1.08 17.39
CA LEU A 31 1.90 0.40 17.32
C LEU A 31 2.60 0.66 15.98
N ALA A 32 1.88 0.59 14.87
CA ALA A 32 2.44 0.92 13.55
C ALA A 32 2.96 2.35 13.49
N TYR A 33 2.21 3.31 14.03
CA TYR A 33 2.66 4.69 14.15
C TYR A 33 3.94 4.80 14.99
N SER A 34 3.96 4.18 16.16
CA SER A 34 5.13 4.22 17.06
C SER A 34 6.36 3.59 16.42
N ASN A 35 6.20 2.44 15.78
CA ASN A 35 7.31 1.75 15.10
C ASN A 35 7.84 2.59 13.93
N MET A 36 6.95 3.12 13.11
CA MET A 36 7.32 3.92 11.94
C MET A 36 8.03 5.21 12.35
N ALA A 37 7.54 5.89 13.38
CA ALA A 37 8.16 7.12 13.90
C ALA A 37 9.54 6.89 14.52
N ASN A 38 9.78 5.68 15.02
CA ASN A 38 11.05 5.30 15.68
C ASN A 38 12.08 4.69 14.72
N PHE A 39 11.76 4.47 13.45
CA PHE A 39 12.77 4.05 12.49
C PHE A 39 13.89 5.08 12.39
N LYS A 40 15.10 4.57 12.34
CA LYS A 40 16.31 5.38 12.31
C LYS A 40 16.99 5.30 10.95
N ASP A 41 17.73 6.35 10.62
CA ASP A 41 18.66 6.35 9.51
C ASP A 41 19.95 5.56 9.87
N ASP A 42 20.87 5.47 8.93
CA ASP A 42 22.16 4.78 9.09
C ASP A 42 23.05 5.44 10.15
N TRP A 43 22.75 6.66 10.56
CA TRP A 43 23.45 7.41 11.62
C TRP A 43 22.74 7.37 12.96
N GLY A 44 21.66 6.60 13.07
CA GLY A 44 20.89 6.44 14.31
C GLY A 44 19.94 7.59 14.62
N LYS A 45 19.69 8.51 13.70
CA LYS A 45 18.70 9.58 13.86
C LYS A 45 17.30 9.06 13.54
N PRO A 46 16.29 9.40 14.36
CA PRO A 46 14.91 9.07 14.04
C PRO A 46 14.47 9.73 12.73
N LEU A 47 13.82 8.97 11.85
CA LEU A 47 13.29 9.48 10.60
C LEU A 47 11.99 10.24 10.79
N GLY A 48 11.23 9.95 11.86
CA GLY A 48 9.96 10.62 12.15
C GLY A 48 8.88 10.36 11.09
N LEU A 49 8.88 9.18 10.50
CA LEU A 49 7.90 8.80 9.49
C LEU A 49 6.50 8.73 10.11
N ILE A 50 5.54 9.32 9.43
CA ILE A 50 4.14 9.35 9.88
C ILE A 50 3.31 8.59 8.86
N PRO A 51 2.61 7.51 9.25
CA PRO A 51 1.72 6.79 8.36
C PRO A 51 0.53 7.66 7.99
N ASP A 52 0.18 7.68 6.71
CA ASP A 52 -0.93 8.47 6.18
C ASP A 52 -1.92 7.68 5.34
N LEU A 53 -1.59 6.45 4.99
CA LEU A 53 -2.40 5.60 4.12
C LEU A 53 -2.53 4.19 4.71
N VAL A 54 -3.74 3.66 4.68
CA VAL A 54 -4.01 2.25 4.99
C VAL A 54 -4.47 1.54 3.73
N VAL A 55 -3.94 0.36 3.47
CA VAL A 55 -4.34 -0.51 2.35
C VAL A 55 -4.82 -1.83 2.93
N CYS A 56 -6.04 -2.22 2.60
CA CYS A 56 -6.68 -3.40 3.19
C CYS A 56 -7.51 -4.19 2.18
N SER A 57 -7.87 -5.41 2.56
CA SER A 57 -8.84 -6.22 1.86
C SER A 57 -10.27 -5.68 2.02
N PRO A 58 -11.23 -6.04 1.15
CA PRO A 58 -12.63 -5.68 1.34
C PRO A 58 -13.23 -6.19 2.65
N ALA A 59 -12.75 -7.31 3.19
CA ALA A 59 -13.20 -7.88 4.46
C ALA A 59 -12.84 -6.97 5.64
N MET A 60 -11.63 -6.43 5.65
CA MET A 60 -11.12 -5.55 6.70
C MET A 60 -11.54 -4.09 6.55
N ALA A 61 -12.12 -3.71 5.42
CA ALA A 61 -12.46 -2.32 5.12
C ALA A 61 -13.43 -1.72 6.16
N ILE A 62 -14.53 -2.40 6.46
CA ILE A 62 -15.54 -1.90 7.39
C ILE A 62 -15.01 -1.83 8.83
N PRO A 63 -14.36 -2.87 9.39
CA PRO A 63 -13.72 -2.79 10.71
C PRO A 63 -12.73 -1.63 10.84
N ILE A 64 -11.87 -1.42 9.84
CA ILE A 64 -10.88 -0.33 9.85
C ILE A 64 -11.56 1.05 9.77
N ILE A 65 -12.58 1.22 8.92
CA ILE A 65 -13.36 2.45 8.84
C ILE A 65 -14.05 2.75 10.19
N GLN A 66 -14.63 1.73 10.82
CA GLN A 66 -15.25 1.87 12.14
C GLN A 66 -14.23 2.24 13.21
N ALA A 67 -13.05 1.59 13.17
CA ALA A 67 -11.98 1.90 14.11
C ALA A 67 -11.46 3.34 13.98
N LEU A 68 -11.39 3.89 12.78
CA LEU A 68 -10.85 5.22 12.52
C LEU A 68 -11.87 6.35 12.63
N TRP A 69 -13.01 6.23 11.94
CA TRP A 69 -13.89 7.39 11.70
C TRP A 69 -15.24 7.35 12.40
N VAL A 70 -15.65 6.20 12.91
CA VAL A 70 -16.88 6.17 13.70
C VAL A 70 -16.60 6.72 15.11
N PRO A 71 -17.31 7.75 15.59
CA PRO A 71 -17.14 8.27 16.94
C PRO A 71 -17.36 7.17 17.96
N GLY A 72 -16.43 7.05 18.92
CA GLY A 72 -16.59 6.12 20.03
C GLY A 72 -17.82 6.47 20.90
N VAL A 73 -18.21 5.53 21.76
CA VAL A 73 -19.22 5.79 22.80
C VAL A 73 -18.76 7.01 23.62
N ALA A 74 -19.56 8.10 23.63
CA ALA A 74 -19.27 9.38 24.25
C ALA A 74 -18.66 10.49 23.36
N GLY A 75 -18.68 10.37 22.01
CA GLY A 75 -18.28 11.46 21.13
C GLY A 75 -16.79 11.82 21.17
N THR A 76 -15.94 10.92 21.67
CA THR A 76 -14.52 11.15 21.79
C THR A 76 -13.86 11.07 20.40
N VAL A 77 -13.13 12.12 20.02
CA VAL A 77 -12.31 12.12 18.82
C VAL A 77 -11.22 11.08 18.98
N ARG A 78 -11.09 10.21 18.00
CA ARG A 78 -10.06 9.16 17.99
C ARG A 78 -8.73 9.76 17.50
N PRO A 79 -7.67 9.71 18.32
CA PRO A 79 -6.40 10.34 17.94
C PRO A 79 -5.74 9.69 16.73
N GLU A 80 -5.97 8.40 16.51
CA GLU A 80 -5.43 7.63 15.39
C GLU A 80 -5.94 8.13 14.03
N ALA A 81 -7.16 8.61 13.98
CA ALA A 81 -7.76 9.19 12.78
C ALA A 81 -7.08 10.47 12.28
N LYS A 82 -6.23 11.10 13.09
CA LYS A 82 -5.49 12.29 12.68
C LYS A 82 -4.33 12.00 11.75
N PHE A 83 -3.80 10.79 11.77
CA PHE A 83 -2.64 10.41 10.97
C PHE A 83 -3.07 9.81 9.64
N VAL A 84 -4.05 8.92 9.66
CA VAL A 84 -4.55 8.25 8.46
C VAL A 84 -5.44 9.20 7.66
N LYS A 85 -4.99 9.53 6.47
CA LYS A 85 -5.71 10.43 5.55
C LYS A 85 -6.67 9.68 4.65
N ASP A 86 -6.29 8.47 4.22
CA ASP A 86 -7.07 7.70 3.25
C ASP A 86 -6.95 6.19 3.48
N ILE A 87 -7.92 5.45 2.95
CA ILE A 87 -7.95 3.99 2.96
C ILE A 87 -8.16 3.51 1.53
N ILE A 88 -7.24 2.69 1.05
CA ILE A 88 -7.36 2.00 -0.24
C ILE A 88 -7.86 0.58 0.01
N ILE A 89 -9.01 0.27 -0.57
CA ILE A 89 -9.59 -1.07 -0.53
C ILE A 89 -9.18 -1.80 -1.80
N SER A 90 -8.41 -2.87 -1.68
CA SER A 90 -7.93 -3.65 -2.81
C SER A 90 -8.37 -5.11 -2.70
N PRO A 91 -9.12 -5.62 -3.69
CA PRO A 91 -9.47 -7.04 -3.73
C PRO A 91 -8.29 -7.95 -4.10
N TRP A 92 -7.16 -7.36 -4.47
CA TRP A 92 -5.95 -8.08 -4.87
C TRP A 92 -4.99 -8.33 -3.69
N ILE A 93 -5.30 -7.84 -2.51
CA ILE A 93 -4.59 -8.20 -1.27
C ILE A 93 -5.04 -9.60 -0.92
N ASP A 94 -4.04 -10.48 -0.85
CA ASP A 94 -4.17 -11.92 -0.91
C ASP A 94 -4.99 -12.55 0.23
N ALA A 95 -5.23 -13.79 0.04
CA ALA A 95 -6.13 -14.76 0.61
C ALA A 95 -6.18 -14.90 2.14
N ASP A 96 -5.21 -14.44 2.88
CA ASP A 96 -5.35 -14.20 4.30
C ASP A 96 -6.04 -12.85 4.47
N ALA A 97 -7.38 -12.91 4.46
CA ALA A 97 -8.27 -11.76 4.37
C ALA A 97 -8.07 -10.71 5.48
N ASP A 98 -7.30 -11.04 6.49
CA ASP A 98 -7.10 -10.27 7.70
C ASP A 98 -5.80 -9.45 7.69
N ASP A 99 -4.95 -9.63 6.68
CA ASP A 99 -3.75 -8.84 6.49
C ASP A 99 -4.06 -7.44 5.93
N TRP A 100 -3.39 -6.45 6.46
CA TRP A 100 -3.49 -5.08 5.97
C TRP A 100 -2.17 -4.34 6.13
N TYR A 101 -2.06 -3.21 5.44
CA TYR A 101 -0.80 -2.47 5.33
C TYR A 101 -0.98 -1.02 5.74
N VAL A 102 0.01 -0.49 6.44
CA VAL A 102 0.10 0.91 6.82
C VAL A 102 1.28 1.52 6.09
N LEU A 103 1.04 2.58 5.34
CA LEU A 103 2.02 3.20 4.46
C LEU A 103 2.24 4.67 4.82
N CYS A 104 3.47 5.14 4.63
CA CYS A 104 3.83 6.54 4.61
C CYS A 104 4.06 6.98 3.16
N THR A 105 3.22 7.88 2.65
CA THR A 105 3.29 8.35 1.26
C THR A 105 3.86 9.76 1.13
N THR A 106 4.22 10.40 2.24
CA THR A 106 4.75 11.77 2.25
C THR A 106 6.23 11.85 1.89
N GLU A 107 6.97 10.75 2.03
CA GLU A 107 8.39 10.70 1.73
C GLU A 107 8.69 10.68 0.22
N GLU A 108 9.88 11.12 -0.16
CA GLU A 108 10.33 11.12 -1.57
C GLU A 108 10.45 9.70 -2.10
N ILE A 109 11.06 8.79 -1.31
CA ILE A 109 11.21 7.38 -1.67
C ILE A 109 10.08 6.59 -1.01
N LYS A 110 9.19 6.07 -1.82
CA LYS A 110 8.04 5.28 -1.36
C LYS A 110 8.41 3.80 -1.23
N SER A 111 7.62 3.04 -0.49
CA SER A 111 7.79 1.58 -0.35
C SER A 111 7.66 0.83 -1.67
N ILE A 112 6.83 1.33 -2.58
CA ILE A 112 6.60 0.75 -3.90
C ILE A 112 6.87 1.82 -4.95
N ILE A 113 7.69 1.48 -5.94
CA ILE A 113 8.06 2.36 -7.04
C ILE A 113 7.52 1.74 -8.33
N PHE A 114 6.67 2.50 -9.01
CA PHE A 114 6.19 2.17 -10.35
C PHE A 114 7.03 2.93 -11.37
N GLN A 115 7.71 2.19 -12.24
CA GLN A 115 8.50 2.75 -13.33
C GLN A 115 7.79 2.50 -14.66
N GLU A 116 7.32 3.57 -15.28
CA GLU A 116 6.77 3.54 -16.62
C GLU A 116 7.86 3.87 -17.63
N ARG A 117 8.19 2.91 -18.50
CA ARG A 117 9.17 3.10 -19.58
C ARG A 117 8.49 3.54 -20.88
N GLN A 118 7.34 2.98 -21.17
CA GLN A 118 6.54 3.29 -22.36
C GLN A 118 5.07 3.31 -21.99
N LYS A 119 4.43 4.44 -22.25
CA LYS A 119 2.98 4.57 -22.05
C LYS A 119 2.22 3.62 -22.97
N PRO A 120 1.01 3.20 -22.58
CA PRO A 120 0.16 2.43 -23.47
C PRO A 120 -0.06 3.19 -24.79
N GLU A 121 0.33 2.57 -25.89
CA GLU A 121 0.13 3.10 -27.24
C GLU A 121 -0.74 2.11 -28.02
N VAL A 122 -1.79 2.63 -28.63
CA VAL A 122 -2.69 1.84 -29.47
C VAL A 122 -2.23 1.97 -30.92
N THR A 123 -1.91 0.84 -31.53
CA THR A 123 -1.62 0.73 -32.96
C THR A 123 -2.76 0.02 -33.67
N ASN A 124 -3.16 0.52 -34.82
CA ASN A 124 -4.22 -0.06 -35.62
C ASN A 124 -3.78 -0.26 -37.08
N LEU A 125 -4.19 -1.38 -37.66
CA LEU A 125 -4.10 -1.69 -39.09
C LEU A 125 -5.55 -1.76 -39.62
N ASP A 126 -6.14 -0.58 -39.84
CA ASP A 126 -7.54 -0.44 -40.25
C ASP A 126 -7.70 0.26 -41.60
N LYS A 127 -6.60 0.66 -42.21
CA LYS A 127 -6.66 1.36 -43.51
C LYS A 127 -7.00 0.38 -44.63
N PRO A 128 -7.79 0.81 -45.64
CA PRO A 128 -8.11 -0.02 -46.81
C PRO A 128 -6.88 -0.54 -47.59
N GLU A 129 -5.75 0.17 -47.44
CA GLU A 129 -4.49 -0.13 -48.12
C GLU A 129 -3.63 -1.18 -47.33
N ASP A 130 -3.99 -1.47 -46.11
CA ASP A 130 -3.29 -2.49 -45.32
C ASP A 130 -3.52 -3.87 -45.94
N HIS A 131 -2.43 -4.64 -46.09
CA HIS A 131 -2.42 -5.91 -46.78
C HIS A 131 -3.51 -6.89 -46.27
N ASP A 132 -3.62 -7.01 -44.94
CA ASP A 132 -4.55 -7.96 -44.32
C ASP A 132 -6.01 -7.49 -44.43
N ASN A 133 -6.23 -6.17 -44.38
CA ASN A 133 -7.56 -5.61 -44.62
C ASN A 133 -8.00 -5.79 -46.08
N PHE A 134 -7.08 -5.62 -47.03
CA PHE A 134 -7.37 -5.82 -48.43
C PHE A 134 -7.67 -7.29 -48.77
N MET A 135 -6.83 -8.22 -48.28
CA MET A 135 -6.93 -9.65 -48.63
C MET A 135 -8.03 -10.39 -47.86
N SER A 136 -8.18 -10.09 -46.58
CA SER A 136 -9.02 -10.89 -45.66
C SER A 136 -10.16 -10.11 -45.02
N LYS A 137 -10.26 -8.79 -45.23
CA LYS A 137 -11.21 -7.93 -44.52
C LYS A 137 -11.07 -8.01 -42.98
N THR A 138 -9.84 -8.22 -42.51
CA THR A 138 -9.54 -8.35 -41.10
C THR A 138 -8.87 -7.10 -40.59
N LEU A 139 -9.36 -6.59 -39.46
CA LEU A 139 -8.80 -5.42 -38.78
C LEU A 139 -8.00 -5.87 -37.57
N TYR A 140 -6.80 -5.30 -37.38
CA TYR A 140 -5.94 -5.60 -36.24
C TYR A 140 -5.75 -4.36 -35.38
N TYR A 141 -5.90 -4.58 -34.08
CA TYR A 141 -5.60 -3.59 -33.04
C TYR A 141 -4.61 -4.16 -32.04
N GLY A 142 -3.54 -3.43 -31.80
CA GLY A 142 -2.51 -3.79 -30.83
C GLY A 142 -2.38 -2.72 -29.75
N ILE A 143 -2.06 -3.13 -28.53
CA ILE A 143 -1.73 -2.23 -27.43
C ILE A 143 -0.38 -2.65 -26.88
N ASP A 144 0.59 -1.73 -26.91
CA ASP A 144 1.92 -1.92 -26.35
C ASP A 144 2.11 -1.02 -25.14
N ALA A 145 2.62 -1.59 -24.05
CA ALA A 145 3.02 -0.85 -22.85
C ALA A 145 4.25 -1.51 -22.22
N ARG A 146 5.10 -0.73 -21.58
CA ARG A 146 6.26 -1.24 -20.84
C ARG A 146 6.37 -0.54 -19.50
N PHE A 147 6.19 -1.30 -18.44
CA PHE A 147 6.32 -0.83 -17.08
C PHE A 147 6.89 -1.94 -16.19
N THR A 148 7.40 -1.55 -15.05
CA THR A 148 7.85 -2.46 -14.00
C THR A 148 7.53 -1.87 -12.63
N VAL A 149 7.43 -2.75 -11.63
CA VAL A 149 7.22 -2.38 -10.24
C VAL A 149 8.41 -2.91 -9.44
N GLY A 150 8.91 -2.10 -8.54
CA GLY A 150 10.00 -2.46 -7.65
C GLY A 150 9.76 -1.99 -6.22
N PHE A 151 10.55 -2.51 -5.31
CA PHE A 151 10.55 -2.08 -3.92
C PHE A 151 11.44 -0.86 -3.75
N GLY A 152 10.97 0.10 -2.97
CA GLY A 152 11.71 1.26 -2.52
C GLY A 152 12.21 1.10 -1.07
N ASP A 153 11.96 2.11 -0.23
CA ASP A 153 12.36 2.07 1.17
C ASP A 153 11.39 1.21 2.00
N PRO A 154 11.85 0.11 2.61
CA PRO A 154 11.00 -0.76 3.43
C PRO A 154 10.51 -0.08 4.72
N ARG A 155 11.14 1.00 5.17
CA ARG A 155 10.76 1.75 6.38
C ARG A 155 9.46 2.52 6.22
N THR A 156 9.03 2.78 4.99
CA THR A 156 7.80 3.51 4.67
C THR A 156 6.56 2.62 4.61
N ALA A 157 6.69 1.33 4.92
CA ALA A 157 5.57 0.38 4.94
C ALA A 157 5.68 -0.56 6.14
N ILE A 158 4.54 -0.81 6.79
CA ILE A 158 4.38 -1.84 7.83
C ILE A 158 3.24 -2.77 7.39
N LYS A 159 3.50 -4.08 7.43
CA LYS A 159 2.49 -5.11 7.27
C LYS A 159 1.94 -5.49 8.64
N VAL A 160 0.64 -5.53 8.78
CA VAL A 160 -0.07 -6.03 9.97
C VAL A 160 -0.66 -7.38 9.61
N VAL A 161 -0.33 -8.38 10.42
CA VAL A 161 -0.75 -9.78 10.23
C VAL A 161 -1.50 -10.23 11.47
N ASP A 162 -2.65 -10.85 11.27
CA ASP A 162 -3.38 -11.55 12.33
C ASP A 162 -2.80 -12.96 12.53
N VAL A 163 -2.59 -13.36 13.78
CA VAL A 163 -2.00 -14.66 14.17
C VAL A 163 -2.86 -15.34 15.22
#